data_8387162dd955cf736b092bd13bd10378
#
_entry.id   8387162dd955cf736b092bd13bd10378
#
_cell.length_a   1.000
_cell.length_b   1.000
_cell.length_c   1.000
_cell.angle_alpha   90.00
_cell.angle_beta   90.00
_cell.angle_gamma   90.00
#
_symmetry.space_group_name_H-M   'P 1'
#
loop_
_entity.id
_entity.type
_entity.pdbx_description
1 polymer ?
#
loop_
_entity_poly.entity_id
_entity_poly.type
_entity_poly.pdbx_seq_one_letter_code
_entity_poly.pdbx_strand_id
1 'polypeptide(L)'
;MHHYGGAYIDVKPMRQSIRPLIDQLNGSGENLALGYAEITSEYAAHPHHELRAALRRHYRALMGPSMFIFKPQSPFTAEWMRELHARLDYLADPLAEADAANADPYATPAVYPIWWTEILGDILHPLSLKYRDSVVLTPAAQPVLQNYR
;
A
#
# COMPACT_ATOMS: atom_id res chain seq x y z
N MET A 1 -11.02 1.79 4.33
CA MET A 1 -10.10 2.93 4.57
C MET A 1 -10.70 4.27 4.12
N HIS A 2 -11.20 4.42 2.87
CA HIS A 2 -11.65 5.73 2.39
C HIS A 2 -12.78 6.34 3.22
N HIS A 3 -13.86 5.62 3.50
CA HIS A 3 -15.04 6.19 4.19
C HIS A 3 -14.80 6.53 5.66
N TYR A 4 -14.07 5.70 6.38
CA TYR A 4 -13.94 5.79 7.85
C TYR A 4 -12.50 6.03 8.32
N GLY A 5 -11.54 6.06 7.42
CA GLY A 5 -10.13 6.02 7.79
C GLY A 5 -9.75 4.70 8.46
N GLY A 6 -8.79 4.76 9.38
CA GLY A 6 -8.36 3.62 10.19
C GLY A 6 -6.98 3.10 9.83
N ALA A 7 -6.60 1.98 10.44
CA ALA A 7 -5.32 1.35 10.26
C ALA A 7 -5.45 -0.02 9.57
N TYR A 8 -4.49 -0.34 8.71
CA TYR A 8 -4.23 -1.68 8.23
C TYR A 8 -2.91 -2.17 8.81
N ILE A 9 -2.88 -3.40 9.23
CA ILE A 9 -1.68 -4.07 9.72
C ILE A 9 -1.74 -5.53 9.27
N ASP A 10 -0.67 -6.01 8.64
CA ASP A 10 -0.47 -7.44 8.41
C ASP A 10 -0.47 -8.21 9.73
N VAL A 11 -0.73 -9.51 9.68
CA VAL A 11 -0.61 -10.40 10.84
C VAL A 11 0.88 -10.55 11.21
N LYS A 12 1.48 -9.46 11.70
CA LYS A 12 2.88 -9.33 12.10
C LYS A 12 2.96 -8.66 13.47
N PRO A 13 3.93 -9.06 14.33
CA PRO A 13 4.14 -8.36 15.58
C PRO A 13 4.47 -6.87 15.36
N MET A 14 3.87 -6.01 16.16
CA MET A 14 4.29 -4.62 16.30
C MET A 14 5.22 -4.47 17.49
N ARG A 15 6.24 -3.61 17.37
CA ARG A 15 7.18 -3.33 18.47
C ARG A 15 6.55 -2.50 19.59
N GLN A 16 5.48 -1.79 19.28
CA GLN A 16 4.77 -0.91 20.19
C GLN A 16 3.29 -0.78 19.83
N SER A 17 2.52 -0.20 20.73
CA SER A 17 1.11 0.14 20.46
C SER A 17 0.99 1.10 19.27
N ILE A 18 -0.04 0.91 18.45
CA ILE A 18 -0.36 1.82 17.33
C ILE A 18 -1.12 3.07 17.81
N ARG A 19 -1.60 3.11 19.04
CA ARG A 19 -2.42 4.20 19.57
C ARG A 19 -1.73 5.57 19.44
N PRO A 20 -0.44 5.72 19.85
CA PRO A 20 0.24 7.00 19.68
C PRO A 20 0.36 7.45 18.22
N LEU A 21 0.46 6.49 17.27
CA LEU A 21 0.53 6.80 15.84
C LEU A 21 -0.81 7.33 15.30
N ILE A 22 -1.91 6.76 15.78
CA ILE A 22 -3.26 7.25 15.46
C ILE A 22 -3.45 8.66 16.03
N ASP A 23 -3.06 8.88 17.28
CA ASP A 23 -3.19 10.17 17.95
C ASP A 23 -2.31 11.23 17.25
N GLN A 24 -1.09 10.87 16.81
CA GLN A 24 -0.21 11.73 16.01
C GLN A 24 -0.85 12.15 14.68
N LEU A 25 -1.42 11.20 13.94
CA LEU A 25 -2.06 11.50 12.66
C LEU A 25 -3.30 12.38 12.86
N ASN A 26 -4.12 12.08 13.86
CA ASN A 26 -5.34 12.82 14.15
C ASN A 26 -5.03 14.25 14.64
N GLY A 27 -3.94 14.46 15.35
CA GLY A 27 -3.50 15.77 15.83
C GLY A 27 -2.93 16.68 14.72
N SER A 28 -2.60 16.14 13.54
CA SER A 28 -2.09 16.94 12.42
C SER A 28 -3.24 17.43 11.52
N GLY A 29 -3.26 18.71 11.17
CA GLY A 29 -4.19 19.26 10.17
C GLY A 29 -3.82 18.91 8.72
N GLU A 30 -2.54 18.70 8.44
CA GLU A 30 -1.98 18.60 7.09
C GLU A 30 -1.75 17.15 6.62
N ASN A 31 -1.43 16.25 7.55
CA ASN A 31 -1.12 14.88 7.21
C ASN A 31 -2.38 14.06 6.90
N LEU A 32 -2.33 13.31 5.81
CA LEU A 32 -3.41 12.46 5.31
C LEU A 32 -3.22 11.00 5.73
N ALA A 33 -1.96 10.59 5.90
CA ALA A 33 -1.57 9.22 6.15
C ALA A 33 -0.33 9.14 7.04
N LEU A 34 -0.18 8.00 7.71
CA LEU A 34 1.01 7.64 8.49
C LEU A 34 1.34 6.17 8.24
N GLY A 35 2.62 5.86 8.07
CA GLY A 35 3.13 4.50 7.90
C GLY A 35 4.64 4.45 8.15
N TYR A 36 5.29 3.41 7.65
CA TYR A 36 6.75 3.29 7.66
C TYR A 36 7.31 3.38 6.24
N ALA A 37 8.57 3.82 6.12
CA ALA A 37 9.25 3.87 4.82
C ALA A 37 9.64 2.47 4.35
N GLU A 38 9.57 2.23 3.05
CA GLU A 38 10.11 1.00 2.47
C GLU A 38 11.59 0.83 2.84
N ILE A 39 11.97 -0.40 3.17
CA ILE A 39 13.29 -0.71 3.74
C ILE A 39 14.36 -0.97 2.68
N THR A 40 13.97 -1.35 1.48
CA THR A 40 14.86 -1.58 0.34
C THR A 40 14.19 -1.21 -0.97
N SER A 41 15.00 -0.80 -1.95
CA SER A 41 14.53 -0.51 -3.31
C SER A 41 13.93 -1.72 -4.03
N GLU A 42 14.24 -2.93 -3.57
CA GLU A 42 13.72 -4.18 -4.15
C GLU A 42 12.25 -4.41 -3.86
N TYR A 43 11.75 -3.86 -2.75
CA TYR A 43 10.34 -3.93 -2.36
C TYR A 43 9.47 -2.83 -2.98
N ALA A 44 10.08 -1.89 -3.71
CA ALA A 44 9.30 -0.94 -4.48
C ALA A 44 8.46 -1.70 -5.52
N ALA A 45 7.17 -1.38 -5.57
CA ALA A 45 6.23 -1.96 -6.51
C ALA A 45 6.71 -1.83 -7.97
N HIS A 46 6.21 -2.67 -8.83
CA HIS A 46 6.59 -2.78 -10.24
C HIS A 46 5.44 -2.37 -11.18
N PRO A 47 4.86 -1.17 -11.04
CA PRO A 47 3.94 -0.69 -12.05
C PRO A 47 4.67 -0.53 -13.38
N HIS A 48 4.05 0.02 -14.38
CA HIS A 48 4.66 0.24 -15.70
C HIS A 48 6.10 0.75 -15.66
N HIS A 49 6.89 0.40 -16.65
CA HIS A 49 8.35 0.58 -16.73
C HIS A 49 8.87 1.96 -16.31
N GLU A 50 8.19 3.04 -16.68
CA GLU A 50 8.64 4.41 -16.42
C GLU A 50 8.62 4.76 -14.92
N LEU A 51 7.56 4.38 -14.21
CA LEU A 51 7.44 4.65 -12.76
C LEU A 51 8.38 3.76 -11.93
N ARG A 52 8.67 2.55 -12.38
CA ARG A 52 9.51 1.60 -11.64
C ARG A 52 10.86 2.19 -11.24
N ALA A 53 11.56 2.84 -12.19
CA ALA A 53 12.86 3.44 -11.90
C ALA A 53 12.76 4.58 -10.88
N ALA A 54 11.71 5.39 -10.96
CA ALA A 54 11.45 6.46 -10.00
C ALA A 54 11.11 5.91 -8.60
N LEU A 55 10.23 4.92 -8.51
CA LEU A 55 9.88 4.27 -7.24
C LEU A 55 11.13 3.66 -6.58
N ARG A 56 11.94 2.91 -7.30
CA ARG A 56 13.18 2.34 -6.77
C ARG A 56 14.18 3.39 -6.30
N ARG A 57 14.30 4.49 -7.02
CA ARG A 57 15.19 5.61 -6.64
C ARG A 57 14.73 6.29 -5.34
N HIS A 58 13.43 6.39 -5.15
CA HIS A 58 12.80 7.11 -4.04
C HIS A 58 12.15 6.18 -3.01
N TYR A 59 12.60 4.92 -2.90
CA TYR A 59 11.96 3.91 -2.07
C TYR A 59 11.74 4.34 -0.61
N ARG A 60 12.62 5.18 -0.05
CA ARG A 60 12.49 5.70 1.31
C ARG A 60 11.35 6.72 1.48
N ALA A 61 10.77 7.20 0.39
CA ALA A 61 9.58 8.03 0.39
C ALA A 61 8.30 7.22 0.10
N LEU A 62 8.42 5.90 -0.08
CA LEU A 62 7.30 5.01 -0.29
C LEU A 62 6.83 4.46 1.06
N MET A 63 5.51 4.40 1.25
CA MET A 63 4.89 3.78 2.41
C MET A 63 4.91 2.27 2.26
N GLY A 64 5.49 1.56 3.22
CA GLY A 64 5.49 0.11 3.23
C GLY A 64 4.09 -0.49 3.38
N PRO A 65 3.75 -1.54 2.61
CA PRO A 65 2.38 -2.04 2.52
C PRO A 65 1.93 -2.90 3.72
N SER A 66 2.81 -3.18 4.66
CA SER A 66 2.48 -4.04 5.82
C SER A 66 1.81 -3.31 6.99
N MET A 67 1.90 -1.98 7.03
CA MET A 67 1.22 -1.17 8.05
C MET A 67 1.06 0.27 7.57
N PHE A 68 -0.16 0.77 7.63
CA PHE A 68 -0.48 2.17 7.35
C PHE A 68 -1.77 2.61 8.05
N ILE A 69 -1.89 3.92 8.27
CA ILE A 69 -3.05 4.58 8.85
C ILE A 69 -3.47 5.70 7.93
N PHE A 70 -4.77 5.82 7.65
CA PHE A 70 -5.33 6.90 6.83
C PHE A 70 -6.40 7.67 7.57
N LYS A 71 -6.46 8.97 7.32
CA LYS A 71 -7.63 9.79 7.64
C LYS A 71 -8.79 9.43 6.72
N PRO A 72 -10.04 9.54 7.19
CA PRO A 72 -11.21 9.31 6.35
C PRO A 72 -11.29 10.36 5.24
N GLN A 73 -11.87 9.96 4.11
CA GLN A 73 -12.21 10.82 2.98
C GLN A 73 -11.04 11.67 2.44
N SER A 74 -9.81 11.21 2.64
CA SER A 74 -8.63 11.91 2.14
C SER A 74 -8.53 11.81 0.60
N PRO A 75 -7.91 12.81 -0.07
CA PRO A 75 -7.66 12.72 -1.51
C PRO A 75 -6.78 11.53 -1.87
N PHE A 76 -5.84 11.12 -1.01
CA PHE A 76 -5.04 9.92 -1.18
C PHE A 76 -5.92 8.67 -1.32
N THR A 77 -6.81 8.45 -0.36
CA THR A 77 -7.69 7.26 -0.36
C THR A 77 -8.76 7.33 -1.44
N ALA A 78 -9.20 8.53 -1.85
CA ALA A 78 -10.11 8.72 -2.97
C ALA A 78 -9.45 8.29 -4.29
N GLU A 79 -8.19 8.65 -4.52
CA GLU A 79 -7.45 8.20 -5.70
C GLU A 79 -7.18 6.71 -5.67
N TRP A 80 -6.83 6.15 -4.50
CA TRP A 80 -6.68 4.71 -4.37
C TRP A 80 -7.96 3.96 -4.77
N MET A 81 -9.10 4.39 -4.25
CA MET A 81 -10.41 3.79 -4.60
C MET A 81 -10.69 3.86 -6.10
N ARG A 82 -10.44 5.00 -6.75
CA ARG A 82 -10.64 5.12 -8.20
C ARG A 82 -9.75 4.17 -8.99
N GLU A 83 -8.46 4.13 -8.64
CA GLU A 83 -7.49 3.26 -9.30
C GLU A 83 -7.80 1.78 -9.08
N LEU A 84 -8.19 1.42 -7.86
CA LEU A 84 -8.61 0.06 -7.53
C LEU A 84 -9.84 -0.36 -8.37
N HIS A 85 -10.88 0.47 -8.41
CA HIS A 85 -12.08 0.16 -9.19
C HIS A 85 -11.77 0.05 -10.69
N ALA A 86 -10.98 0.99 -11.23
CA ALA A 86 -10.59 0.94 -12.65
C ALA A 86 -9.85 -0.36 -13.02
N ARG A 87 -8.96 -0.84 -12.13
CA ARG A 87 -8.26 -2.12 -12.34
C ARG A 87 -9.21 -3.31 -12.23
N LEU A 88 -10.09 -3.34 -11.24
CA LEU A 88 -11.06 -4.42 -11.07
C LEU A 88 -12.06 -4.46 -12.22
N ASP A 89 -12.53 -3.31 -12.72
CA ASP A 89 -13.41 -3.23 -13.87
C ASP A 89 -12.71 -3.73 -15.15
N TYR A 90 -11.43 -3.33 -15.34
CA TYR A 90 -10.62 -3.80 -16.48
C TYR A 90 -10.36 -5.32 -16.43
N LEU A 91 -10.21 -5.88 -15.24
CA LEU A 91 -9.93 -7.30 -15.02
C LEU A 91 -11.19 -8.14 -14.77
N ALA A 92 -12.41 -7.56 -14.91
CA ALA A 92 -13.66 -8.24 -14.52
C ALA A 92 -13.85 -9.58 -15.27
N ASP A 93 -13.71 -9.58 -16.60
CA ASP A 93 -13.86 -10.78 -17.40
C ASP A 93 -12.78 -11.84 -17.10
N PRO A 94 -11.46 -11.52 -17.11
CA PRO A 94 -10.43 -12.46 -16.69
C PRO A 94 -10.63 -13.02 -15.27
N LEU A 95 -11.13 -12.20 -14.34
CA LEU A 95 -11.38 -12.66 -12.97
C LEU A 95 -12.58 -13.60 -12.88
N ALA A 96 -13.61 -13.38 -13.69
CA ALA A 96 -14.77 -14.29 -13.75
C ALA A 96 -14.42 -15.67 -14.33
N GLU A 97 -13.40 -15.73 -15.19
CA GLU A 97 -12.92 -16.97 -15.81
C GLU A 97 -11.84 -17.67 -14.97
N ALA A 98 -11.23 -16.97 -14.01
CA ALA A 98 -10.12 -17.50 -13.22
C ALA A 98 -10.60 -18.53 -12.20
N ASP A 99 -9.90 -19.67 -12.12
CA ASP A 99 -10.09 -20.65 -11.06
C ASP A 99 -9.35 -20.21 -9.79
N ALA A 100 -10.09 -19.56 -8.90
CA ALA A 100 -9.54 -19.07 -7.63
C ALA A 100 -9.02 -20.20 -6.70
N ALA A 101 -9.49 -21.42 -6.86
CA ALA A 101 -9.05 -22.56 -6.04
C ALA A 101 -7.63 -23.00 -6.38
N ASN A 102 -7.17 -22.73 -7.60
CA ASN A 102 -5.82 -23.04 -8.08
C ASN A 102 -4.92 -21.81 -8.21
N ALA A 103 -5.36 -20.64 -7.71
CA ALA A 103 -4.58 -19.41 -7.77
C ALA A 103 -3.36 -19.48 -6.85
N ASP A 104 -2.16 -19.50 -7.43
CA ASP A 104 -0.93 -19.23 -6.70
C ASP A 104 -0.81 -17.71 -6.50
N PRO A 105 -0.81 -17.19 -5.27
CA PRO A 105 -0.72 -15.75 -5.03
C PRO A 105 0.59 -15.13 -5.53
N TYR A 106 1.61 -15.94 -5.80
CA TYR A 106 2.89 -15.51 -6.38
C TYR A 106 2.99 -15.80 -7.89
N ALA A 107 1.93 -16.34 -8.48
CA ALA A 107 1.91 -16.65 -9.89
C ALA A 107 1.98 -15.40 -10.77
N THR A 108 2.41 -15.59 -12.00
CA THR A 108 2.36 -14.56 -13.03
C THR A 108 0.91 -14.34 -13.49
N PRO A 109 0.56 -13.19 -14.10
CA PRO A 109 -0.77 -12.92 -14.65
C PRO A 109 -1.26 -13.92 -15.68
N ALA A 110 -0.38 -14.76 -16.22
CA ALA A 110 -0.76 -15.86 -17.09
C ALA A 110 -1.56 -16.96 -16.36
N VAL A 111 -1.45 -17.03 -15.03
CA VAL A 111 -2.12 -18.03 -14.18
C VAL A 111 -3.25 -17.41 -13.37
N TYR A 112 -3.07 -16.19 -12.90
CA TYR A 112 -4.09 -15.43 -12.19
C TYR A 112 -4.06 -13.96 -12.63
N PRO A 113 -5.21 -13.33 -12.92
CA PRO A 113 -5.25 -12.01 -13.57
C PRO A 113 -4.73 -10.87 -12.73
N ILE A 114 -4.65 -10.99 -11.40
CA ILE A 114 -4.13 -9.96 -10.50
C ILE A 114 -2.73 -10.33 -10.03
N TRP A 115 -1.77 -9.44 -10.24
CA TRP A 115 -0.43 -9.55 -9.68
C TRP A 115 -0.44 -9.39 -8.16
N TRP A 116 0.55 -9.99 -7.51
CA TRP A 116 0.77 -9.90 -6.07
C TRP A 116 0.67 -8.48 -5.50
N THR A 117 1.21 -7.47 -6.19
CA THR A 117 1.23 -6.09 -5.71
C THR A 117 0.19 -5.19 -6.38
N GLU A 118 -0.53 -5.66 -7.39
CA GLU A 118 -1.29 -4.84 -8.33
C GLU A 118 -2.36 -3.96 -7.69
N ILE A 119 -3.11 -4.48 -6.73
CA ILE A 119 -4.18 -3.74 -6.05
C ILE A 119 -3.73 -3.12 -4.72
N LEU A 120 -2.46 -3.27 -4.35
CA LEU A 120 -1.88 -2.75 -3.12
C LEU A 120 -0.64 -1.90 -3.42
N GLY A 121 0.54 -2.48 -3.56
CA GLY A 121 1.80 -1.77 -3.74
C GLY A 121 1.85 -0.91 -5.00
N ASP A 122 1.29 -1.40 -6.11
CA ASP A 122 1.29 -0.70 -7.40
C ASP A 122 0.36 0.53 -7.42
N ILE A 123 -0.50 0.67 -6.42
CA ILE A 123 -1.31 1.87 -6.19
C ILE A 123 -0.69 2.71 -5.06
N LEU A 124 -0.35 2.07 -3.94
CA LEU A 124 0.15 2.73 -2.73
C LEU A 124 1.44 3.51 -2.99
N HIS A 125 2.41 2.90 -3.69
CA HIS A 125 3.73 3.51 -3.86
C HIS A 125 3.71 4.76 -4.76
N PRO A 126 3.06 4.78 -5.95
CA PRO A 126 2.89 6.00 -6.72
C PRO A 126 2.18 7.11 -5.95
N LEU A 127 1.12 6.76 -5.20
CA LEU A 127 0.41 7.72 -4.37
C LEU A 127 1.26 8.23 -3.20
N SER A 128 2.11 7.39 -2.61
CA SER A 128 3.06 7.83 -1.58
C SER A 128 4.00 8.91 -2.09
N LEU A 129 4.52 8.78 -3.33
CA LEU A 129 5.34 9.84 -3.95
C LEU A 129 4.53 11.09 -4.27
N LYS A 130 3.31 10.94 -4.78
CA LYS A 130 2.44 12.07 -5.13
C LYS A 130 2.08 12.90 -3.89
N TYR A 131 1.76 12.24 -2.79
CA TYR A 131 1.31 12.86 -1.54
C TYR A 131 2.40 12.92 -0.46
N ARG A 132 3.69 12.82 -0.85
CA ARG A 132 4.81 12.70 0.08
C ARG A 132 4.85 13.79 1.17
N ASP A 133 4.41 15.01 0.83
CA ASP A 133 4.42 16.14 1.75
C ASP A 133 3.26 16.08 2.78
N SER A 134 2.32 15.17 2.59
CA SER A 134 1.17 14.91 3.48
C SER A 134 1.17 13.48 4.05
N VAL A 135 2.28 12.76 3.93
CA VAL A 135 2.47 11.41 4.45
C VAL A 135 3.57 11.41 5.49
N VAL A 136 3.27 10.92 6.69
CA VAL A 136 4.27 10.72 7.75
C VAL A 136 4.84 9.32 7.65
N LEU A 137 6.15 9.21 7.42
CA LEU A 137 6.86 7.94 7.47
C LEU A 137 7.72 7.89 8.74
N THR A 138 7.45 6.92 9.61
CA THR A 138 8.14 6.75 10.88
C THR A 138 8.54 5.30 11.14
N PRO A 139 9.77 5.04 11.64
CA PRO A 139 10.17 3.70 12.04
C PRO A 139 9.27 3.08 13.12
N ALA A 140 8.58 3.90 13.91
CA ALA A 140 7.63 3.45 14.93
C ALA A 140 6.42 2.68 14.36
N ALA A 141 6.08 2.94 13.09
CA ALA A 141 5.01 2.24 12.37
C ALA A 141 5.49 0.93 11.69
N GLN A 142 6.79 0.62 11.76
CA GLN A 142 7.33 -0.56 11.08
C GLN A 142 7.04 -1.83 11.88
N PRO A 143 6.32 -2.82 11.32
CA PRO A 143 6.17 -4.15 11.91
C PRO A 143 7.51 -4.89 12.01
N VAL A 144 7.54 -5.96 12.78
CA VAL A 144 8.67 -6.88 12.77
C VAL A 144 8.64 -7.69 11.48
N LEU A 145 9.58 -7.42 10.58
CA LEU A 145 9.65 -8.04 9.24
C LEU A 145 10.57 -9.28 9.18
N GLN A 146 11.08 -9.73 10.34
CA GLN A 146 11.95 -10.91 10.42
C GLN A 146 11.12 -12.19 10.54
N ASN A 147 11.62 -13.27 9.96
CA ASN A 147 11.00 -14.61 9.99
C ASN A 147 9.58 -14.64 9.41
N TYR A 148 9.32 -13.81 8.43
CA TYR A 148 8.06 -13.78 7.71
C TYR A 148 8.12 -14.81 6.57
N ARG A 149 7.79 -16.05 6.91
CA ARG A 149 7.29 -17.12 6.01
C ARG A 149 6.60 -18.19 6.82
#